data_fed5b7266b07426a13a272e1043ac82c
#
_entry.id   fed5b7266b07426a13a272e1043ac82c
#
_cell.length_a   1.000
_cell.length_b   1.000
_cell.length_c   1.000
_cell.angle_alpha   90.00
_cell.angle_beta   90.00
_cell.angle_gamma   90.00
#
_symmetry.space_group_name_H-M   'P 1'
#
loop_
_entity.id
_entity.type
_entity.pdbx_description
1 polymer ?
#
loop_
_entity_poly.entity_id
_entity_poly.type
_entity_poly.pdbx_seq_one_letter_code
_entity_poly.pdbx_strand_id
1 'polypeptide(L)'
;MARPLLLSCAFLLGCHSGAAAVPTGTAQSFRLSASGGVGFDDLLFSSELHAVVAPAGSTGCVGLFDSATLRKSELCGVSPGGSYAGGHGEGTTSADSGAGFIFAIDRSSQTLQVADAKQLRLVTHTRLGGGPDYVRWVEATHEVWVTEPDQEQIEVFALEADAPPKLSRASTISVKGGPESLVVDCAKGRAFTHLWSGRTVQVDVPTHTVQAEFSNGCRGSRGIALDATNGLLLSGCAEGRATVVDVDHGGKLLASASVPAGVDIIAVNLSLRHLYVPAASDGSVAVLGVNKAGTLTHLGDFRAARGAHCVAGDDHGRAWVCAPDEGSIMVFVDTFPAVTR
;
A
#
# COMPACT_ATOMS: atom_id res chain seq x y z
N MET A 1 44.34 7.04 -68.22
CA MET A 1 43.19 7.75 -67.57
C MET A 1 42.70 6.86 -66.45
N ALA A 2 43.17 7.10 -65.26
CA ALA A 2 42.80 6.33 -64.06
C ALA A 2 41.76 7.16 -63.19
N ARG A 3 40.61 6.57 -62.90
CA ARG A 3 39.59 7.13 -61.99
C ARG A 3 39.89 6.67 -60.55
N PRO A 4 39.82 7.53 -59.52
CA PRO A 4 39.93 7.11 -58.14
C PRO A 4 38.59 6.61 -57.60
N LEU A 5 38.64 5.47 -56.90
CA LEU A 5 37.53 4.97 -56.04
C LEU A 5 37.44 5.82 -54.78
N LEU A 6 36.27 6.37 -54.54
CA LEU A 6 35.87 6.98 -53.26
C LEU A 6 35.35 5.87 -52.33
N LEU A 7 36.09 5.65 -51.24
CA LEU A 7 35.66 4.77 -50.15
C LEU A 7 34.79 5.59 -49.19
N SER A 8 33.50 5.25 -49.10
CA SER A 8 32.53 5.89 -48.17
C SER A 8 32.59 5.11 -46.85
N CYS A 9 33.17 5.72 -45.80
CA CYS A 9 33.06 5.20 -44.42
C CYS A 9 31.70 5.57 -43.83
N ALA A 10 30.83 4.59 -43.69
CA ALA A 10 29.60 4.74 -42.89
C ALA A 10 29.94 4.61 -41.41
N PHE A 11 29.82 5.71 -40.67
CA PHE A 11 29.85 5.68 -39.20
C PHE A 11 28.50 5.14 -38.67
N LEU A 12 28.51 3.94 -38.11
CA LEU A 12 27.42 3.40 -37.32
C LEU A 12 27.48 4.06 -35.92
N LEU A 13 26.60 5.02 -35.69
CA LEU A 13 26.32 5.49 -34.35
C LEU A 13 25.53 4.40 -33.58
N GLY A 14 26.24 3.61 -32.77
CA GLY A 14 25.63 2.72 -31.81
C GLY A 14 24.96 3.53 -30.70
N CYS A 15 23.61 3.55 -30.66
CA CYS A 15 22.88 3.98 -29.50
C CYS A 15 23.16 3.00 -28.37
N HIS A 16 24.07 3.35 -27.48
CA HIS A 16 24.16 2.69 -26.17
C HIS A 16 23.03 3.24 -25.32
N SER A 17 21.97 2.45 -25.13
CA SER A 17 21.03 2.64 -24.05
C SER A 17 21.79 2.37 -22.73
N GLY A 18 22.26 3.43 -22.09
CA GLY A 18 22.82 3.35 -20.76
C GLY A 18 21.74 2.83 -19.82
N ALA A 19 21.90 1.61 -19.31
CA ALA A 19 21.12 1.15 -18.17
C ALA A 19 21.36 2.16 -17.04
N ALA A 20 20.28 2.77 -16.52
CA ALA A 20 20.36 3.64 -15.37
C ALA A 20 21.02 2.85 -14.22
N ALA A 21 22.04 3.43 -13.59
CA ALA A 21 22.71 2.81 -12.47
C ALA A 21 21.67 2.65 -11.33
N VAL A 22 21.48 1.42 -10.87
CA VAL A 22 20.66 1.14 -9.68
C VAL A 22 21.32 1.84 -8.50
N PRO A 23 20.63 2.77 -7.80
CA PRO A 23 21.22 3.40 -6.63
C PRO A 23 21.47 2.33 -5.57
N THR A 24 22.75 2.08 -5.26
CA THR A 24 23.15 1.18 -4.17
C THR A 24 23.07 1.92 -2.84
N GLY A 25 21.86 2.36 -2.46
CA GLY A 25 21.59 2.76 -1.10
C GLY A 25 21.56 1.51 -0.23
N THR A 26 22.44 1.44 0.80
CA THR A 26 22.46 0.34 1.76
C THR A 26 21.10 0.28 2.44
N ALA A 27 20.31 -0.76 2.15
CA ALA A 27 19.05 -0.98 2.83
C ALA A 27 19.34 -1.31 4.30
N GLN A 28 18.73 -0.59 5.21
CA GLN A 28 18.66 -0.97 6.61
C GLN A 28 17.51 -1.98 6.75
N SER A 29 17.67 -3.02 7.57
CA SER A 29 16.64 -4.03 7.79
C SER A 29 16.28 -4.14 9.26
N PHE A 30 14.99 -4.29 9.55
CA PHE A 30 14.42 -4.43 10.89
C PHE A 30 13.63 -5.74 10.99
N ARG A 31 14.04 -6.64 11.84
CA ARG A 31 13.33 -7.90 12.08
C ARG A 31 12.08 -7.69 12.93
N LEU A 32 11.00 -8.36 12.53
CA LEU A 32 9.73 -8.48 13.25
C LEU A 32 9.46 -9.91 13.73
N SER A 33 10.26 -10.89 13.28
CA SER A 33 10.22 -12.25 13.79
C SER A 33 11.60 -12.66 14.28
N ALA A 34 11.66 -13.35 15.42
CA ALA A 34 12.90 -13.89 15.95
C ALA A 34 13.42 -15.06 15.10
N SER A 35 12.54 -15.80 14.46
CA SER A 35 12.85 -16.95 13.60
C SER A 35 11.79 -17.11 12.51
N GLY A 36 12.24 -17.35 11.29
CA GLY A 36 11.37 -17.59 10.14
C GLY A 36 10.79 -16.32 9.50
N GLY A 37 9.93 -16.52 8.51
CA GLY A 37 9.29 -15.45 7.76
C GLY A 37 8.06 -14.88 8.47
N VAL A 38 7.51 -13.84 7.85
CA VAL A 38 6.30 -13.12 8.30
C VAL A 38 5.38 -12.91 7.11
N GLY A 39 4.11 -13.23 7.26
CA GLY A 39 3.07 -12.93 6.29
C GLY A 39 2.67 -11.46 6.39
N PHE A 40 3.47 -10.60 5.76
CA PHE A 40 3.12 -9.19 5.59
C PHE A 40 2.04 -9.04 4.52
N ASP A 41 1.28 -7.97 4.63
CA ASP A 41 0.31 -7.56 3.63
C ASP A 41 0.29 -6.03 3.57
N ASP A 42 -0.67 -5.36 4.18
CA ASP A 42 -0.88 -3.92 4.12
C ASP A 42 0.12 -3.15 5.02
N LEU A 43 1.15 -2.56 4.42
CA LEU A 43 2.03 -1.59 5.07
C LEU A 43 1.54 -0.18 4.78
N LEU A 44 1.49 0.69 5.80
CA LEU A 44 1.15 2.08 5.60
C LEU A 44 2.01 3.03 6.45
N PHE A 45 2.05 4.30 6.06
CA PHE A 45 2.59 5.37 6.87
C PHE A 45 1.45 6.12 7.57
N SER A 46 1.48 6.12 8.90
CA SER A 46 0.57 6.92 9.71
C SER A 46 1.16 8.30 9.95
N SER A 47 0.48 9.34 9.44
CA SER A 47 0.87 10.73 9.70
C SER A 47 0.59 11.17 11.15
N GLU A 48 -0.39 10.56 11.83
CA GLU A 48 -0.67 10.83 13.25
C GLU A 48 0.44 10.32 14.16
N LEU A 49 0.93 9.10 13.88
CA LEU A 49 1.98 8.47 14.68
C LEU A 49 3.40 8.86 14.23
N HIS A 50 3.55 9.53 13.08
CA HIS A 50 4.83 9.73 12.39
C HIS A 50 5.61 8.42 12.27
N ALA A 51 4.93 7.33 11.92
CA ALA A 51 5.50 5.99 11.90
C ALA A 51 4.97 5.16 10.74
N VAL A 52 5.82 4.26 10.25
CA VAL A 52 5.35 3.17 9.38
C VAL A 52 4.74 2.09 10.26
N VAL A 53 3.53 1.70 9.92
CA VAL A 53 2.75 0.65 10.56
C VAL A 53 2.90 -0.62 9.72
N ALA A 54 3.43 -1.67 10.34
CA ALA A 54 3.72 -2.94 9.68
C ALA A 54 3.07 -4.10 10.46
N PRO A 55 1.84 -4.48 10.11
CA PRO A 55 1.21 -5.69 10.64
C PRO A 55 2.08 -6.90 10.31
N ALA A 56 2.37 -7.73 11.31
CA ALA A 56 3.34 -8.81 11.21
C ALA A 56 2.72 -10.21 11.26
N GLY A 57 1.53 -10.36 10.65
CA GLY A 57 0.85 -11.63 10.41
C GLY A 57 0.77 -12.53 11.63
N SER A 58 1.22 -13.74 11.46
CA SER A 58 1.18 -14.80 12.49
C SER A 58 2.02 -14.53 13.75
N THR A 59 2.84 -13.45 13.78
CA THR A 59 3.54 -13.08 15.02
C THR A 59 2.60 -12.55 16.11
N GLY A 60 1.38 -12.13 15.75
CA GLY A 60 0.42 -11.49 16.63
C GLY A 60 0.82 -10.07 17.06
N CYS A 61 1.72 -9.43 16.31
CA CYS A 61 2.21 -8.09 16.58
C CYS A 61 2.03 -7.15 15.37
N VAL A 62 1.96 -5.85 15.66
CA VAL A 62 2.07 -4.77 14.67
C VAL A 62 3.37 -4.02 14.98
N GLY A 63 4.29 -4.01 14.03
CA GLY A 63 5.52 -3.21 14.13
C GLY A 63 5.23 -1.75 13.85
N LEU A 64 5.83 -0.86 14.63
CA LEU A 64 5.74 0.59 14.46
C LEU A 64 7.16 1.14 14.35
N PHE A 65 7.45 1.82 13.25
CA PHE A 65 8.77 2.37 12.97
C PHE A 65 8.69 3.88 12.89
N ASP A 66 9.19 4.56 13.91
CA ASP A 66 9.27 6.02 13.95
C ASP A 66 10.06 6.55 12.75
N SER A 67 9.45 7.42 11.95
CA SER A 67 10.05 7.89 10.71
C SER A 67 11.25 8.83 10.93
N ALA A 68 11.34 9.54 12.04
CA ALA A 68 12.47 10.44 12.32
C ALA A 68 13.69 9.70 12.88
N THR A 69 13.45 8.76 13.81
CA THR A 69 14.53 8.12 14.59
C THR A 69 14.85 6.70 14.14
N LEU A 70 14.02 6.09 13.30
CA LEU A 70 14.07 4.68 12.89
C LEU A 70 13.94 3.70 14.07
N ARG A 71 13.42 4.14 15.21
CA ARG A 71 13.18 3.28 16.36
C ARG A 71 11.98 2.40 16.11
N LYS A 72 12.16 1.11 16.38
CA LYS A 72 11.07 0.14 16.36
C LYS A 72 10.39 0.06 17.72
N SER A 73 9.06 0.04 17.73
CA SER A 73 8.22 -0.42 18.84
C SER A 73 7.20 -1.44 18.30
N GLU A 74 6.55 -2.17 19.18
CA GLU A 74 5.61 -3.22 18.77
C GLU A 74 4.36 -3.19 19.67
N LEU A 75 3.20 -3.27 19.01
CA LEU A 75 1.93 -3.56 19.65
C LEU A 75 1.67 -5.06 19.48
N CYS A 76 1.67 -5.82 20.57
CA CYS A 76 1.43 -7.27 20.54
C CYS A 76 0.15 -7.65 21.31
N GLY A 77 -0.29 -8.89 21.14
CA GLY A 77 -1.48 -9.44 21.80
C GLY A 77 -2.65 -9.69 20.84
N VAL A 78 -2.47 -9.43 19.55
CA VAL A 78 -3.33 -9.95 18.48
C VAL A 78 -3.09 -11.47 18.39
N SER A 79 -4.04 -12.25 17.87
CA SER A 79 -3.90 -13.70 17.80
C SER A 79 -2.62 -14.11 17.06
N PRO A 80 -1.72 -14.87 17.69
CA PRO A 80 -0.61 -15.48 16.96
C PRO A 80 -1.18 -16.58 16.06
N GLY A 81 -0.61 -16.69 14.86
CA GLY A 81 -0.87 -17.81 13.95
C GLY A 81 0.10 -18.97 14.16
N GLY A 82 0.09 -19.90 13.22
CA GLY A 82 1.09 -20.96 13.10
C GLY A 82 2.46 -20.44 12.63
N SER A 83 3.37 -21.37 12.33
CA SER A 83 4.63 -21.00 11.67
C SER A 83 4.37 -20.51 10.25
N TYR A 84 5.11 -19.47 9.84
CA TYR A 84 5.02 -18.96 8.48
C TYR A 84 5.30 -20.06 7.44
N ALA A 85 4.35 -20.27 6.54
CA ALA A 85 4.45 -21.25 5.46
C ALA A 85 4.28 -20.58 4.06
N GLY A 86 4.41 -19.26 4.01
CA GLY A 86 4.11 -18.43 2.84
C GLY A 86 2.71 -17.83 2.93
N GLY A 87 2.51 -16.70 2.22
CA GLY A 87 1.23 -15.96 2.22
C GLY A 87 0.97 -15.15 3.50
N HIS A 88 -0.20 -14.57 3.59
CA HIS A 88 -0.61 -13.65 4.67
C HIS A 88 -2.05 -13.92 5.18
N GLY A 89 -2.47 -15.18 5.23
CA GLY A 89 -3.83 -15.58 5.63
C GLY A 89 -4.13 -15.59 7.13
N GLU A 90 -3.16 -15.33 7.99
CA GLU A 90 -3.29 -15.49 9.45
C GLU A 90 -2.81 -14.25 10.23
N GLY A 91 -3.40 -14.05 11.40
CA GLY A 91 -3.04 -13.00 12.34
C GLY A 91 -3.41 -11.61 11.85
N THR A 92 -2.59 -10.61 12.21
CA THR A 92 -2.82 -9.22 11.81
C THR A 92 -2.12 -8.89 10.50
N THR A 93 -2.89 -8.45 9.49
CA THR A 93 -2.41 -8.20 8.13
C THR A 93 -2.65 -6.77 7.66
N SER A 94 -3.57 -6.05 8.29
CA SER A 94 -3.79 -4.62 8.05
C SER A 94 -4.01 -3.90 9.37
N ALA A 95 -3.47 -2.68 9.48
CA ALA A 95 -3.68 -1.79 10.60
C ALA A 95 -3.61 -0.34 10.15
N ASP A 96 -4.37 0.53 10.81
CA ASP A 96 -4.37 1.98 10.62
C ASP A 96 -4.44 2.68 11.98
N SER A 97 -4.33 4.01 12.02
CA SER A 97 -4.39 4.79 13.26
C SER A 97 -5.22 6.06 13.10
N GLY A 98 -5.83 6.47 14.19
CA GLY A 98 -6.60 7.71 14.26
C GLY A 98 -7.19 7.94 15.64
N ALA A 99 -7.46 9.18 15.98
CA ALA A 99 -8.05 9.59 17.26
C ALA A 99 -7.30 9.06 18.50
N GLY A 100 -5.97 8.86 18.42
CA GLY A 100 -5.15 8.32 19.52
C GLY A 100 -5.16 6.81 19.64
N PHE A 101 -5.75 6.09 18.67
CA PHE A 101 -5.83 4.63 18.67
C PHE A 101 -5.13 4.02 17.46
N ILE A 102 -4.79 2.73 17.58
CA ILE A 102 -4.40 1.85 16.47
C ILE A 102 -5.52 0.84 16.29
N PHE A 103 -5.98 0.70 15.05
CA PHE A 103 -6.98 -0.28 14.63
C PHE A 103 -6.26 -1.37 13.85
N ALA A 104 -6.40 -2.63 14.26
CA ALA A 104 -5.77 -3.76 13.59
C ALA A 104 -6.79 -4.88 13.37
N ILE A 105 -6.85 -5.40 12.16
CA ILE A 105 -7.64 -6.61 11.89
C ILE A 105 -6.88 -7.85 12.31
N ASP A 106 -7.61 -8.86 12.71
CA ASP A 106 -7.12 -10.20 13.01
C ASP A 106 -7.87 -11.22 12.15
N ARG A 107 -7.21 -11.75 11.14
CA ARG A 107 -7.79 -12.75 10.24
C ARG A 107 -8.08 -14.08 10.94
N SER A 108 -7.24 -14.45 11.92
CA SER A 108 -7.41 -15.71 12.64
C SER A 108 -8.66 -15.76 13.50
N SER A 109 -8.97 -14.67 14.20
CA SER A 109 -10.15 -14.56 15.07
C SER A 109 -11.33 -13.85 14.44
N GLN A 110 -11.16 -13.27 13.23
CA GLN A 110 -12.13 -12.41 12.56
C GLN A 110 -12.62 -11.29 13.47
N THR A 111 -11.67 -10.50 13.97
CA THR A 111 -11.95 -9.38 14.87
C THR A 111 -11.24 -8.11 14.40
N LEU A 112 -11.85 -6.97 14.74
CA LEU A 112 -11.21 -5.66 14.72
C LEU A 112 -10.73 -5.35 16.14
N GLN A 113 -9.42 -5.19 16.31
CA GLN A 113 -8.76 -4.85 17.55
C GLN A 113 -8.52 -3.34 17.64
N VAL A 114 -8.68 -2.78 18.83
CA VAL A 114 -8.37 -1.37 19.12
C VAL A 114 -7.31 -1.32 20.20
N ALA A 115 -6.26 -0.57 19.98
CA ALA A 115 -5.21 -0.35 20.95
C ALA A 115 -5.03 1.14 21.24
N ASP A 116 -4.66 1.47 22.49
CA ASP A 116 -4.14 2.80 22.82
C ASP A 116 -2.79 3.00 22.14
N ALA A 117 -2.70 4.01 21.28
CA ALA A 117 -1.50 4.24 20.46
C ALA A 117 -0.29 4.69 21.28
N LYS A 118 -0.51 5.36 22.43
CA LYS A 118 0.55 5.84 23.32
C LYS A 118 1.08 4.73 24.22
N GLN A 119 0.17 3.88 24.73
CA GLN A 119 0.52 2.78 25.65
C GLN A 119 0.93 1.51 24.91
N LEU A 120 0.63 1.41 23.61
CA LEU A 120 0.80 0.22 22.77
C LEU A 120 0.15 -1.02 23.42
N ARG A 121 -1.10 -0.87 23.85
CA ARG A 121 -1.85 -1.88 24.55
C ARG A 121 -3.26 -2.00 23.99
N LEU A 122 -3.69 -3.23 23.72
CA LEU A 122 -5.08 -3.53 23.32
C LEU A 122 -6.04 -3.09 24.42
N VAL A 123 -7.10 -2.37 24.03
CA VAL A 123 -8.09 -1.80 24.95
C VAL A 123 -9.49 -2.35 24.72
N THR A 124 -9.84 -2.70 23.48
CA THR A 124 -11.12 -3.34 23.15
C THR A 124 -11.01 -4.06 21.80
N HIS A 125 -12.01 -4.85 21.47
CA HIS A 125 -12.16 -5.49 20.17
C HIS A 125 -13.65 -5.69 19.84
N THR A 126 -13.94 -5.91 18.57
CA THR A 126 -15.27 -6.30 18.10
C THR A 126 -15.17 -7.42 17.07
N ARG A 127 -16.21 -8.27 17.03
CA ARG A 127 -16.27 -9.34 16.02
C ARG A 127 -16.71 -8.78 14.68
N LEU A 128 -16.07 -9.24 13.62
CA LEU A 128 -16.40 -8.93 12.23
C LEU A 128 -17.40 -9.95 11.65
N GLY A 129 -18.10 -9.55 10.59
CA GLY A 129 -19.08 -10.39 9.91
C GLY A 129 -18.44 -11.46 9.03
N GLY A 130 -17.18 -11.25 8.64
CA GLY A 130 -16.45 -12.16 7.77
C GLY A 130 -14.94 -12.06 7.87
N GLY A 131 -14.23 -12.63 6.90
CA GLY A 131 -12.79 -12.57 6.79
C GLY A 131 -12.34 -11.16 6.39
N PRO A 132 -11.64 -10.42 7.30
CA PRO A 132 -11.21 -9.06 7.03
C PRO A 132 -9.98 -9.02 6.14
N ASP A 133 -9.83 -7.92 5.38
CA ASP A 133 -8.68 -7.69 4.52
C ASP A 133 -7.96 -6.38 4.83
N TYR A 134 -8.64 -5.23 4.70
CA TYR A 134 -8.09 -3.91 5.02
C TYR A 134 -8.88 -3.22 6.11
N VAL A 135 -8.19 -2.40 6.93
CA VAL A 135 -8.81 -1.48 7.87
C VAL A 135 -8.33 -0.06 7.61
N ARG A 136 -9.27 0.91 7.63
CA ARG A 136 -8.94 2.34 7.52
C ARG A 136 -9.73 3.16 8.52
N TRP A 137 -9.04 4.12 9.12
CA TRP A 137 -9.67 5.19 9.88
C TRP A 137 -10.23 6.25 8.94
N VAL A 138 -11.46 6.67 9.17
CA VAL A 138 -12.16 7.72 8.42
C VAL A 138 -12.38 8.91 9.35
N GLU A 139 -11.42 9.83 9.34
CA GLU A 139 -11.38 10.99 10.25
C GLU A 139 -12.65 11.86 10.14
N ALA A 140 -13.19 12.04 8.93
CA ALA A 140 -14.34 12.92 8.69
C ALA A 140 -15.63 12.48 9.40
N THR A 141 -15.80 11.19 9.66
CA THR A 141 -16.99 10.62 10.29
C THR A 141 -16.69 9.92 11.62
N HIS A 142 -15.41 9.89 12.05
CA HIS A 142 -14.94 9.17 13.23
C HIS A 142 -15.31 7.68 13.18
N GLU A 143 -15.06 7.07 12.04
CA GLU A 143 -15.41 5.68 11.76
C GLU A 143 -14.17 4.84 11.42
N VAL A 144 -14.28 3.54 11.69
CA VAL A 144 -13.33 2.52 11.25
C VAL A 144 -14.03 1.65 10.20
N TRP A 145 -13.47 1.60 9.01
CA TRP A 145 -13.97 0.82 7.89
C TRP A 145 -13.13 -0.43 7.69
N VAL A 146 -13.76 -1.59 7.55
CA VAL A 146 -13.09 -2.88 7.34
C VAL A 146 -13.64 -3.53 6.08
N THR A 147 -12.76 -3.86 5.14
CA THR A 147 -13.14 -4.61 3.94
C THR A 147 -13.23 -6.10 4.26
N GLU A 148 -14.24 -6.75 3.69
CA GLU A 148 -14.50 -8.19 3.81
C GLU A 148 -14.81 -8.75 2.41
N PRO A 149 -13.76 -9.12 1.63
CA PRO A 149 -13.92 -9.48 0.23
C PRO A 149 -14.89 -10.65 -0.03
N ASP A 150 -14.79 -11.71 0.76
CA ASP A 150 -15.63 -12.90 0.60
C ASP A 150 -17.12 -12.65 0.89
N GLN A 151 -17.42 -11.62 1.71
CA GLN A 151 -18.78 -11.17 2.01
C GLN A 151 -19.26 -10.07 1.06
N GLU A 152 -18.40 -9.65 0.12
CA GLU A 152 -18.69 -8.56 -0.81
C GLU A 152 -19.14 -7.28 -0.10
N GLN A 153 -18.47 -6.92 1.01
CA GLN A 153 -18.88 -5.78 1.84
C GLN A 153 -17.72 -5.02 2.50
N ILE A 154 -18.04 -3.81 2.95
CA ILE A 154 -17.24 -3.05 3.90
C ILE A 154 -18.09 -2.87 5.15
N GLU A 155 -17.60 -3.32 6.31
CA GLU A 155 -18.20 -3.01 7.60
C GLU A 155 -17.73 -1.65 8.10
N VAL A 156 -18.66 -0.87 8.62
CA VAL A 156 -18.44 0.47 9.17
C VAL A 156 -18.74 0.47 10.65
N PHE A 157 -17.76 0.89 11.44
CA PHE A 157 -17.86 1.01 12.89
C PHE A 157 -17.69 2.46 13.33
N ALA A 158 -18.63 3.01 14.06
CA ALA A 158 -18.49 4.28 14.75
C ALA A 158 -17.63 4.11 15.99
N LEU A 159 -16.67 5.02 16.20
CA LEU A 159 -15.81 5.06 17.37
C LEU A 159 -16.34 6.09 18.37
N GLU A 160 -16.70 5.64 19.57
CA GLU A 160 -16.85 6.48 20.76
C GLU A 160 -15.50 6.44 21.51
N ALA A 161 -14.75 7.56 21.45
CA ALA A 161 -13.38 7.63 21.96
C ALA A 161 -13.27 7.80 23.49
N ASP A 162 -14.36 7.63 24.22
CA ASP A 162 -14.38 7.64 25.70
C ASP A 162 -13.49 6.53 26.29
N ALA A 163 -13.17 6.61 27.56
CA ALA A 163 -12.36 5.60 28.23
C ALA A 163 -13.22 4.62 29.05
N PRO A 164 -13.32 3.33 28.66
CA PRO A 164 -12.71 2.67 27.52
C PRO A 164 -13.40 3.01 26.19
N PRO A 165 -12.66 3.03 25.08
CA PRO A 165 -13.25 3.30 23.77
C PRO A 165 -14.24 2.18 23.38
N LYS A 166 -15.28 2.56 22.64
CA LYS A 166 -16.29 1.63 22.21
C LYS A 166 -16.48 1.71 20.70
N LEU A 167 -16.48 0.56 20.04
CA LEU A 167 -16.87 0.40 18.65
C LEU A 167 -18.31 -0.09 18.57
N SER A 168 -19.12 0.58 17.77
CA SER A 168 -20.48 0.14 17.44
C SER A 168 -20.63 0.02 15.93
N ARG A 169 -21.18 -1.10 15.45
CA ARG A 169 -21.45 -1.26 14.01
C ARG A 169 -22.49 -0.23 13.57
N ALA A 170 -22.06 0.68 12.70
CA ALA A 170 -22.89 1.76 12.19
C ALA A 170 -23.60 1.38 10.89
N SER A 171 -22.90 0.69 9.98
CA SER A 171 -23.40 0.37 8.66
C SER A 171 -22.67 -0.82 8.05
N THR A 172 -23.19 -1.29 6.92
CA THR A 172 -22.54 -2.23 6.02
C THR A 172 -22.74 -1.74 4.60
N ILE A 173 -21.67 -1.60 3.84
CA ILE A 173 -21.67 -1.16 2.44
C ILE A 173 -21.50 -2.39 1.56
N SER A 174 -22.48 -2.72 0.74
CA SER A 174 -22.36 -3.81 -0.22
C SER A 174 -21.46 -3.41 -1.38
N VAL A 175 -20.40 -4.18 -1.61
CA VAL A 175 -19.41 -3.98 -2.69
C VAL A 175 -19.33 -5.29 -3.49
N LYS A 176 -20.22 -5.45 -4.46
CA LYS A 176 -20.28 -6.66 -5.29
C LYS A 176 -18.96 -6.92 -6.01
N GLY A 177 -18.45 -8.12 -5.91
CA GLY A 177 -17.17 -8.54 -6.48
C GLY A 177 -16.01 -8.49 -5.48
N GLY A 178 -16.27 -8.09 -4.23
CA GLY A 178 -15.35 -8.11 -3.11
C GLY A 178 -14.37 -6.92 -3.08
N PRO A 179 -14.39 -6.09 -2.02
CA PRO A 179 -13.45 -4.98 -1.84
C PRO A 179 -12.05 -5.51 -1.45
N GLU A 180 -11.05 -5.31 -2.30
CA GLU A 180 -9.68 -5.81 -2.11
C GLU A 180 -8.78 -4.86 -1.30
N SER A 181 -8.92 -3.58 -1.51
CA SER A 181 -8.09 -2.53 -0.90
C SER A 181 -8.95 -1.34 -0.54
N LEU A 182 -8.44 -0.37 0.21
CA LEU A 182 -9.23 0.79 0.62
C LEU A 182 -8.37 2.02 0.80
N VAL A 183 -8.76 3.14 0.17
CA VAL A 183 -8.24 4.49 0.47
C VAL A 183 -9.38 5.48 0.62
N VAL A 184 -9.17 6.50 1.46
CA VAL A 184 -10.19 7.50 1.78
C VAL A 184 -9.71 8.90 1.42
N ASP A 185 -10.53 9.63 0.68
CA ASP A 185 -10.41 11.08 0.41
C ASP A 185 -11.36 11.82 1.36
N CYS A 186 -10.90 12.04 2.59
CA CYS A 186 -11.71 12.72 3.61
C CYS A 186 -12.11 14.14 3.18
N ALA A 187 -11.27 14.83 2.41
CA ALA A 187 -11.54 16.21 1.97
C ALA A 187 -12.72 16.30 1.00
N LYS A 188 -12.92 15.27 0.18
CA LYS A 188 -14.03 15.19 -0.78
C LYS A 188 -15.14 14.22 -0.33
N GLY A 189 -15.05 13.66 0.87
CA GLY A 189 -16.06 12.75 1.44
C GLY A 189 -16.28 11.48 0.62
N ARG A 190 -15.22 10.91 0.05
CA ARG A 190 -15.29 9.71 -0.79
C ARG A 190 -14.21 8.69 -0.45
N ALA A 191 -14.48 7.43 -0.69
CA ALA A 191 -13.53 6.34 -0.55
C ALA A 191 -13.48 5.52 -1.85
N PHE A 192 -12.36 4.82 -2.05
CA PHE A 192 -12.17 3.96 -3.21
C PHE A 192 -11.66 2.60 -2.76
N THR A 193 -12.22 1.55 -3.34
CA THR A 193 -11.77 0.17 -3.18
C THR A 193 -11.61 -0.49 -4.54
N HIS A 194 -10.60 -1.34 -4.69
CA HIS A 194 -10.43 -2.15 -5.90
C HIS A 194 -11.25 -3.43 -5.82
N LEU A 195 -11.61 -3.96 -6.98
CA LEU A 195 -12.06 -5.33 -7.17
C LEU A 195 -10.97 -6.08 -7.94
N TRP A 196 -10.73 -7.34 -7.63
CA TRP A 196 -9.73 -8.15 -8.33
C TRP A 196 -9.93 -8.19 -9.84
N SER A 197 -11.15 -7.92 -10.29
CA SER A 197 -11.54 -7.90 -11.71
C SER A 197 -11.02 -6.69 -12.53
N GLY A 198 -10.17 -5.84 -11.96
CA GLY A 198 -9.64 -4.65 -12.66
C GLY A 198 -10.59 -3.46 -12.64
N ARG A 199 -11.44 -3.39 -11.65
CA ARG A 199 -12.38 -2.30 -11.44
C ARG A 199 -12.11 -1.61 -10.11
N THR A 200 -12.58 -0.38 -10.01
CA THR A 200 -12.58 0.43 -8.79
C THR A 200 -14.00 0.87 -8.48
N VAL A 201 -14.39 0.74 -7.24
CA VAL A 201 -15.66 1.23 -6.71
C VAL A 201 -15.40 2.51 -5.92
N GLN A 202 -16.20 3.55 -6.20
CA GLN A 202 -16.24 4.78 -5.41
C GLN A 202 -17.42 4.72 -4.46
N VAL A 203 -17.16 5.00 -3.18
CA VAL A 203 -18.15 5.07 -2.12
C VAL A 203 -18.25 6.50 -1.61
N ASP A 204 -19.46 6.98 -1.39
CA ASP A 204 -19.73 8.23 -0.66
C ASP A 204 -19.61 7.96 0.84
N VAL A 205 -18.72 8.67 1.50
CA VAL A 205 -18.41 8.46 2.92
C VAL A 205 -19.58 8.84 3.82
N PRO A 206 -20.21 10.04 3.68
CA PRO A 206 -21.31 10.44 4.56
C PRO A 206 -22.55 9.54 4.49
N THR A 207 -22.85 8.96 3.33
CA THR A 207 -24.08 8.18 3.12
C THR A 207 -23.84 6.67 3.08
N HIS A 208 -22.59 6.22 3.12
CA HIS A 208 -22.19 4.80 3.02
C HIS A 208 -22.76 4.12 1.75
N THR A 209 -22.77 4.83 0.61
CA THR A 209 -23.37 4.29 -0.62
C THR A 209 -22.37 4.26 -1.76
N VAL A 210 -22.44 3.19 -2.54
CA VAL A 210 -21.68 3.09 -3.80
C VAL A 210 -22.21 4.11 -4.79
N GLN A 211 -21.32 4.96 -5.30
CA GLN A 211 -21.66 6.05 -6.23
C GLN A 211 -21.27 5.73 -7.67
N ALA A 212 -20.15 5.04 -7.86
CA ALA A 212 -19.64 4.74 -9.18
C ALA A 212 -18.77 3.48 -9.17
N GLU A 213 -18.64 2.88 -10.32
CA GLU A 213 -17.72 1.79 -10.62
C GLU A 213 -17.10 2.01 -11.99
N PHE A 214 -15.78 1.94 -12.10
CA PHE A 214 -15.05 2.18 -13.34
C PHE A 214 -13.85 1.25 -13.48
N SER A 215 -13.33 1.09 -14.71
CA SER A 215 -12.11 0.33 -14.97
C SER A 215 -10.89 1.10 -14.47
N ASN A 216 -9.95 0.43 -13.81
CA ASN A 216 -8.68 1.00 -13.39
C ASN A 216 -7.50 0.60 -14.30
N GLY A 217 -7.75 -0.18 -15.34
CA GLY A 217 -6.72 -0.58 -16.32
C GLY A 217 -5.91 -1.82 -15.94
N CYS A 218 -6.10 -2.40 -14.75
CA CYS A 218 -5.55 -3.70 -14.37
C CYS A 218 -6.40 -4.86 -14.91
N ARG A 219 -5.82 -6.05 -14.94
CA ARG A 219 -6.57 -7.32 -15.07
C ARG A 219 -6.79 -7.96 -13.69
N GLY A 220 -5.85 -7.76 -12.77
CA GLY A 220 -5.93 -8.19 -11.38
C GLY A 220 -5.49 -7.04 -10.48
N SER A 221 -6.43 -6.21 -10.05
CA SER A 221 -6.13 -5.08 -9.16
C SER A 221 -5.77 -5.57 -7.76
N ARG A 222 -4.79 -4.91 -7.17
CA ARG A 222 -4.32 -5.13 -5.80
C ARG A 222 -4.18 -3.80 -5.07
N GLY A 223 -2.95 -3.33 -4.93
CA GLY A 223 -2.61 -2.12 -4.21
C GLY A 223 -3.27 -0.87 -4.76
N ILE A 224 -3.59 0.04 -3.87
CA ILE A 224 -4.25 1.32 -4.15
C ILE A 224 -3.50 2.45 -3.45
N ALA A 225 -3.34 3.58 -4.12
CA ALA A 225 -2.83 4.80 -3.53
C ALA A 225 -3.54 6.02 -4.14
N LEU A 226 -3.58 7.13 -3.41
CA LEU A 226 -4.36 8.31 -3.81
C LEU A 226 -3.54 9.60 -3.67
N ASP A 227 -3.46 10.37 -4.75
CA ASP A 227 -3.14 11.79 -4.72
C ASP A 227 -4.47 12.57 -4.75
N ALA A 228 -5.07 12.77 -3.59
CA ALA A 228 -6.37 13.42 -3.45
C ALA A 228 -6.37 14.87 -3.98
N THR A 229 -5.22 15.56 -3.89
CA THR A 229 -5.07 16.95 -4.34
C THR A 229 -5.25 17.06 -5.86
N ASN A 230 -4.72 16.10 -6.62
CA ASN A 230 -4.79 16.11 -8.08
C ASN A 230 -5.86 15.15 -8.63
N GLY A 231 -6.64 14.48 -7.78
CA GLY A 231 -7.67 13.51 -8.19
C GLY A 231 -7.09 12.27 -8.88
N LEU A 232 -5.87 11.87 -8.54
CA LEU A 232 -5.20 10.73 -9.16
C LEU A 232 -5.27 9.49 -8.26
N LEU A 233 -5.95 8.47 -8.71
CA LEU A 233 -5.93 7.15 -8.09
C LEU A 233 -4.94 6.26 -8.82
N LEU A 234 -4.03 5.67 -8.06
CA LEU A 234 -2.97 4.81 -8.55
C LEU A 234 -3.29 3.37 -8.19
N SER A 235 -3.08 2.46 -9.12
CA SER A 235 -3.36 1.03 -8.92
C SER A 235 -2.14 0.18 -9.19
N GLY A 236 -1.87 -0.78 -8.29
CA GLY A 236 -0.95 -1.89 -8.50
C GLY A 236 -1.70 -3.07 -9.09
N CYS A 237 -1.14 -3.66 -10.15
CA CYS A 237 -1.75 -4.78 -10.86
C CYS A 237 -0.87 -6.02 -10.72
N ALA A 238 -1.42 -7.13 -10.24
CA ALA A 238 -0.70 -8.39 -10.00
C ALA A 238 0.07 -8.90 -11.22
N GLU A 239 -0.44 -8.61 -12.43
CA GLU A 239 0.20 -9.00 -13.69
C GLU A 239 1.44 -8.18 -14.07
N GLY A 240 1.90 -7.26 -13.22
CA GLY A 240 3.11 -6.47 -13.47
C GLY A 240 2.82 -5.14 -14.18
N ARG A 241 1.93 -4.33 -13.62
CA ARG A 241 1.62 -2.98 -14.11
C ARG A 241 1.32 -2.05 -12.96
N ALA A 242 1.54 -0.75 -13.18
CA ALA A 242 0.97 0.33 -12.40
C ALA A 242 0.10 1.18 -13.33
N THR A 243 -1.05 1.65 -12.85
CA THR A 243 -1.95 2.51 -13.63
C THR A 243 -2.33 3.74 -12.83
N VAL A 244 -2.77 4.78 -13.54
CA VAL A 244 -3.28 6.04 -12.97
C VAL A 244 -4.60 6.35 -13.62
N VAL A 245 -5.63 6.60 -12.81
CA VAL A 245 -6.93 7.06 -13.27
C VAL A 245 -7.29 8.40 -12.63
N ASP A 246 -8.02 9.22 -13.37
CA ASP A 246 -8.56 10.49 -12.91
C ASP A 246 -9.95 10.27 -12.30
N VAL A 247 -10.02 10.30 -10.98
CA VAL A 247 -11.27 10.05 -10.26
C VAL A 247 -12.18 11.29 -10.17
N ASP A 248 -11.68 12.46 -10.51
CA ASP A 248 -12.49 13.68 -10.63
C ASP A 248 -13.23 13.75 -11.99
N HIS A 249 -12.80 12.92 -12.96
CA HIS A 249 -13.40 12.85 -14.28
C HIS A 249 -13.84 11.42 -14.63
N GLY A 250 -14.53 10.75 -13.70
CA GLY A 250 -15.22 9.47 -13.93
C GLY A 250 -14.30 8.25 -14.07
N GLY A 251 -13.13 8.28 -13.48
CA GLY A 251 -12.19 7.14 -13.54
C GLY A 251 -11.49 6.97 -14.88
N LYS A 252 -11.26 8.07 -15.60
CA LYS A 252 -10.54 8.06 -16.88
C LYS A 252 -9.11 7.56 -16.69
N LEU A 253 -8.73 6.50 -17.42
CA LEU A 253 -7.35 6.01 -17.44
C LEU A 253 -6.44 7.05 -18.09
N LEU A 254 -5.42 7.51 -17.35
CA LEU A 254 -4.45 8.53 -17.80
C LEU A 254 -3.14 7.91 -18.24
N ALA A 255 -2.62 6.94 -17.49
CA ALA A 255 -1.33 6.32 -17.76
C ALA A 255 -1.29 4.86 -17.31
N SER A 256 -0.34 4.14 -17.86
CA SER A 256 0.04 2.79 -17.45
C SER A 256 1.54 2.58 -17.67
N ALA A 257 2.21 1.96 -16.70
CA ALA A 257 3.62 1.56 -16.79
C ALA A 257 3.76 0.06 -16.54
N SER A 258 4.65 -0.60 -17.27
CA SER A 258 5.01 -2.00 -17.01
C SER A 258 6.07 -2.06 -15.92
N VAL A 259 5.90 -2.99 -14.99
CA VAL A 259 6.83 -3.35 -13.91
C VAL A 259 6.90 -4.87 -13.85
N PRO A 260 7.82 -5.49 -13.10
CA PRO A 260 7.79 -6.94 -12.89
C PRO A 260 6.52 -7.39 -12.18
N ALA A 261 6.12 -8.64 -12.34
CA ALA A 261 4.86 -9.18 -11.81
C ALA A 261 4.91 -9.47 -10.30
N GLY A 262 3.76 -9.74 -9.71
CA GLY A 262 3.60 -9.99 -8.28
C GLY A 262 3.50 -8.69 -7.47
N VAL A 263 2.95 -7.65 -8.10
CA VAL A 263 2.59 -6.41 -7.41
C VAL A 263 1.40 -6.67 -6.51
N ASP A 264 1.51 -6.21 -5.28
CA ASP A 264 0.43 -6.21 -4.30
C ASP A 264 0.26 -4.79 -3.73
N ILE A 265 0.77 -4.48 -2.55
CA ILE A 265 0.65 -3.14 -1.96
C ILE A 265 1.59 -2.15 -2.64
N ILE A 266 1.08 -0.98 -2.98
CA ILE A 266 1.82 0.15 -3.53
C ILE A 266 1.73 1.35 -2.59
N ALA A 267 2.68 2.28 -2.69
CA ALA A 267 2.63 3.51 -1.91
C ALA A 267 3.07 4.71 -2.75
N VAL A 268 2.45 5.87 -2.50
CA VAL A 268 2.85 7.13 -3.11
C VAL A 268 3.48 8.06 -2.08
N ASN A 269 4.69 8.54 -2.37
CA ASN A 269 5.29 9.67 -1.65
C ASN A 269 4.89 10.96 -2.36
N LEU A 270 3.94 11.70 -1.77
CA LEU A 270 3.39 12.90 -2.39
C LEU A 270 4.38 14.07 -2.44
N SER A 271 5.34 14.14 -1.52
CA SER A 271 6.35 15.21 -1.50
C SER A 271 7.37 15.05 -2.64
N LEU A 272 7.78 13.83 -2.93
CA LEU A 272 8.65 13.49 -4.06
C LEU A 272 7.87 13.28 -5.35
N ARG A 273 6.58 12.98 -5.24
CA ARG A 273 5.70 12.52 -6.32
C ARG A 273 6.19 11.22 -6.93
N HIS A 274 6.60 10.28 -6.07
CA HIS A 274 7.07 8.96 -6.44
C HIS A 274 6.07 7.89 -6.02
N LEU A 275 5.77 6.99 -6.94
CA LEU A 275 5.02 5.76 -6.70
C LEU A 275 6.02 4.61 -6.56
N TYR A 276 5.95 3.90 -5.44
CA TYR A 276 6.72 2.70 -5.17
C TYR A 276 5.88 1.47 -5.51
N VAL A 277 6.41 0.61 -6.37
CA VAL A 277 5.70 -0.58 -6.87
C VAL A 277 6.59 -1.80 -6.66
N PRO A 278 6.40 -2.55 -5.56
CA PRO A 278 7.15 -3.77 -5.32
C PRO A 278 6.69 -4.90 -6.25
N ALA A 279 7.62 -5.78 -6.59
CA ALA A 279 7.39 -6.90 -7.48
C ALA A 279 7.95 -8.20 -6.89
N ALA A 280 7.08 -9.03 -6.35
CA ALA A 280 7.45 -10.28 -5.67
C ALA A 280 8.24 -11.25 -6.58
N SER A 281 8.01 -11.20 -7.88
CA SER A 281 8.60 -12.15 -8.83
C SER A 281 10.12 -12.06 -8.93
N ASP A 282 10.71 -10.87 -8.77
CA ASP A 282 12.16 -10.65 -8.93
C ASP A 282 12.81 -9.92 -7.76
N GLY A 283 12.02 -9.46 -6.78
CA GLY A 283 12.50 -8.74 -5.60
C GLY A 283 12.98 -7.33 -5.91
N SER A 284 12.36 -6.66 -6.88
CA SER A 284 12.56 -5.24 -7.15
C SER A 284 11.43 -4.39 -6.61
N VAL A 285 11.70 -3.09 -6.44
CA VAL A 285 10.69 -2.07 -6.22
C VAL A 285 10.90 -0.99 -7.27
N ALA A 286 10.01 -0.92 -8.24
CA ALA A 286 10.05 0.14 -9.24
C ALA A 286 9.69 1.48 -8.61
N VAL A 287 10.47 2.52 -8.89
CA VAL A 287 10.19 3.90 -8.51
C VAL A 287 9.72 4.64 -9.75
N LEU A 288 8.44 5.02 -9.75
CA LEU A 288 7.80 5.73 -10.83
C LEU A 288 7.51 7.17 -10.42
N GLY A 289 8.01 8.13 -11.20
CA GLY A 289 7.61 9.52 -11.04
C GLY A 289 6.17 9.72 -11.53
N VAL A 290 5.35 10.43 -10.75
CA VAL A 290 3.94 10.73 -11.07
C VAL A 290 3.77 12.24 -11.16
N ASN A 291 3.58 12.81 -12.34
CA ASN A 291 3.31 14.24 -12.45
C ASN A 291 1.84 14.57 -12.13
N LYS A 292 1.51 15.87 -12.03
CA LYS A 292 0.15 16.33 -11.72
C LYS A 292 -0.91 15.95 -12.76
N ALA A 293 -0.47 15.69 -14.00
CA ALA A 293 -1.36 15.23 -15.07
C ALA A 293 -1.52 13.69 -15.09
N GLY A 294 -0.95 12.97 -14.10
CA GLY A 294 -1.05 11.52 -14.00
C GLY A 294 -0.12 10.74 -14.92
N THR A 295 0.88 11.39 -15.57
CA THR A 295 1.86 10.68 -16.38
C THR A 295 2.85 9.93 -15.48
N LEU A 296 3.19 8.70 -15.87
CA LEU A 296 4.17 7.85 -15.19
C LEU A 296 5.52 7.89 -15.94
N THR A 297 6.60 8.03 -15.18
CA THR A 297 7.98 7.98 -15.70
C THR A 297 8.80 7.04 -14.82
N HIS A 298 9.41 5.99 -15.38
CA HIS A 298 10.29 5.11 -14.61
C HIS A 298 11.59 5.86 -14.26
N LEU A 299 11.87 5.99 -12.96
CA LEU A 299 13.06 6.68 -12.44
C LEU A 299 14.20 5.71 -12.16
N GLY A 300 13.88 4.49 -11.73
CA GLY A 300 14.83 3.42 -11.40
C GLY A 300 14.19 2.41 -10.46
N ASP A 301 15.01 1.54 -9.88
CA ASP A 301 14.53 0.46 -9.01
C ASP A 301 15.37 0.35 -7.74
N PHE A 302 14.75 -0.04 -6.63
CA PHE A 302 15.44 -0.59 -5.47
C PHE A 302 15.54 -2.11 -5.61
N ARG A 303 16.63 -2.69 -5.10
CA ARG A 303 16.77 -4.13 -4.97
C ARG A 303 16.32 -4.56 -3.57
N ALA A 304 15.17 -5.20 -3.49
CA ALA A 304 14.61 -5.76 -2.27
C ALA A 304 14.81 -7.30 -2.20
N ALA A 305 14.19 -7.93 -1.21
CA ALA A 305 14.16 -9.39 -1.09
C ALA A 305 13.18 -10.01 -2.11
N ARG A 306 13.44 -11.24 -2.52
CA ARG A 306 12.45 -12.01 -3.28
C ARG A 306 11.17 -12.16 -2.47
N GLY A 307 10.03 -12.12 -3.12
CA GLY A 307 8.74 -12.14 -2.46
C GLY A 307 8.30 -10.79 -1.88
N ALA A 308 9.11 -9.72 -1.97
CA ALA A 308 8.71 -8.38 -1.58
C ALA A 308 7.50 -7.92 -2.41
N HIS A 309 6.36 -7.75 -1.77
CA HIS A 309 5.09 -7.41 -2.41
C HIS A 309 4.37 -6.24 -1.75
N CYS A 310 4.88 -5.74 -0.63
CA CYS A 310 4.29 -4.63 0.11
C CYS A 310 5.30 -3.53 0.43
N VAL A 311 4.83 -2.28 0.43
CA VAL A 311 5.65 -1.08 0.63
C VAL A 311 4.85 0.04 1.27
N ALA A 312 5.52 0.84 2.12
CA ALA A 312 5.04 2.15 2.58
C ALA A 312 6.07 3.23 2.22
N GLY A 313 5.61 4.45 1.96
CA GLY A 313 6.46 5.62 1.81
C GLY A 313 6.32 6.52 3.03
N ASP A 314 7.43 6.97 3.64
CA ASP A 314 7.38 7.85 4.81
C ASP A 314 7.55 9.35 4.46
N ASP A 315 7.42 10.21 5.48
CA ASP A 315 7.55 11.67 5.36
C ASP A 315 9.01 12.16 5.28
N HIS A 316 10.00 11.25 5.35
CA HIS A 316 11.43 11.51 5.21
C HIS A 316 12.00 11.02 3.86
N GLY A 317 11.15 10.70 2.88
CA GLY A 317 11.59 10.27 1.56
C GLY A 317 12.18 8.86 1.55
N ARG A 318 11.63 7.94 2.34
CA ARG A 318 12.07 6.54 2.36
C ARG A 318 10.95 5.61 1.92
N ALA A 319 11.34 4.52 1.28
CA ALA A 319 10.50 3.38 1.00
C ALA A 319 10.79 2.25 2.00
N TRP A 320 9.75 1.75 2.65
CA TRP A 320 9.77 0.65 3.63
C TRP A 320 9.14 -0.57 2.99
N VAL A 321 9.91 -1.61 2.79
CA VAL A 321 9.56 -2.76 1.92
C VAL A 321 9.60 -4.04 2.73
N CYS A 322 8.58 -4.87 2.62
CA CYS A 322 8.57 -6.17 3.28
C CYS A 322 9.58 -7.15 2.65
N ALA A 323 10.20 -7.95 3.51
CA ALA A 323 11.00 -9.11 3.17
C ALA A 323 10.39 -10.34 3.88
N PRO A 324 9.34 -10.96 3.28
CA PRO A 324 8.51 -11.95 3.99
C PRO A 324 9.28 -13.14 4.50
N ASP A 325 10.11 -13.77 3.65
CA ASP A 325 10.89 -14.96 4.03
C ASP A 325 11.94 -14.67 5.10
N GLU A 326 12.39 -13.40 5.20
CA GLU A 326 13.35 -12.95 6.21
C GLU A 326 12.67 -12.49 7.51
N GLY A 327 11.35 -12.31 7.50
CA GLY A 327 10.58 -11.76 8.62
C GLY A 327 11.00 -10.34 8.99
N SER A 328 11.31 -9.50 7.99
CA SER A 328 11.88 -8.17 8.20
C SER A 328 11.28 -7.12 7.27
N ILE A 329 11.48 -5.85 7.63
CA ILE A 329 11.21 -4.67 6.80
C ILE A 329 12.54 -4.05 6.40
N MET A 330 12.73 -3.86 5.10
CA MET A 330 13.89 -3.18 4.50
C MET A 330 13.56 -1.70 4.28
N VAL A 331 14.52 -0.81 4.52
CA VAL A 331 14.35 0.64 4.35
C VAL A 331 15.34 1.17 3.33
N PHE A 332 14.83 1.86 2.33
CA PHE A 332 15.61 2.50 1.27
C PHE A 332 15.42 4.01 1.34
N VAL A 333 16.51 4.76 1.26
CA VAL A 333 16.43 6.22 1.08
C VAL A 333 16.19 6.47 -0.41
N ASP A 334 15.12 7.18 -0.72
CA ASP A 334 14.82 7.58 -2.09
C ASP A 334 15.71 8.77 -2.49
N THR A 335 16.64 8.51 -3.38
CA THR A 335 17.58 9.52 -3.89
C THR A 335 17.26 9.97 -5.32
N PHE A 336 16.15 9.48 -5.89
CA PHE A 336 15.72 9.94 -7.20
C PHE A 336 15.21 11.39 -7.16
N PRO A 337 15.37 12.16 -8.25
CA PRO A 337 14.89 13.53 -8.30
C PRO A 337 13.36 13.61 -8.15
N ALA A 338 12.88 14.49 -7.26
CA ALA A 338 11.45 14.75 -7.14
C ALA A 338 10.84 15.25 -8.46
N VAL A 339 9.61 14.83 -8.74
CA VAL A 339 8.90 15.25 -9.96
C VAL A 339 8.22 16.59 -9.72
N THR A 340 8.69 17.64 -10.40
CA THR A 340 8.29 19.04 -10.14
C THR A 340 7.13 19.55 -11.01
N ARG A 341 6.69 18.82 -12.05
CA ARG A 341 5.65 19.27 -13.01
C ARG A 341 4.67 18.16 -13.37
#